data_79efc1eca1685fd3f812a852da9d1498
#
_entry.id   79efc1eca1685fd3f812a852da9d1498
#
_cell.length_a   1.000
_cell.length_b   1.000
_cell.length_c   1.000
_cell.angle_alpha   90.00
_cell.angle_beta   90.00
_cell.angle_gamma   90.00
#
_symmetry.space_group_name_H-M   'P 1'
#
loop_
_entity.id
_entity.type
_entity.pdbx_description
1 polymer ?
#
loop_
_entity_poly.entity_id
_entity_poly.type
_entity_poly.pdbx_seq_one_letter_code
_entity_poly.pdbx_strand_id
1 'polypeptide(L)'
;MKERSIANRAETLKEKALSIEHFCHFGVRKFTVNKTEYTSGTPIGFLAPRIAYILSGECTIVSDEGEVLNISQGDVWFVPKGKPYTSYWKSDGVIEFYAMEFEADLISFEYTDFHVAKAAGVKACFEMLEGKIEKKDSIGALRYFYELLDAVLPLVKKEDNPKGASVTAALKYIHNNYAKPLLVEDLAAICYMSASRFYTVFKETVGMTPIEYKNRLKIARACMLIESGFSLDEVCEALNLSSPAFLRRLMKKHLGITPKEIKNRQPVL
;
A
#
# COMPACT_ATOMS: atom_id res chain seq x y z
N MET A 1 28.06 1.96 -44.86
CA MET A 1 28.79 2.46 -43.68
C MET A 1 27.98 3.41 -42.80
N LYS A 2 27.05 4.21 -43.32
CA LYS A 2 26.18 5.11 -42.47
C LYS A 2 25.12 4.40 -41.67
N GLU A 3 24.50 3.32 -42.14
CA GLU A 3 23.45 2.59 -41.43
C GLU A 3 23.95 1.83 -40.21
N ARG A 4 25.16 1.25 -40.26
CA ARG A 4 25.79 0.62 -39.09
C ARG A 4 26.10 1.62 -37.98
N SER A 5 26.41 2.87 -38.32
CA SER A 5 26.67 3.94 -37.33
C SER A 5 25.39 4.36 -36.57
N ILE A 6 24.24 4.35 -37.23
CA ILE A 6 22.97 4.73 -36.61
C ILE A 6 22.46 3.60 -35.71
N ALA A 7 22.60 2.33 -36.13
CA ALA A 7 22.22 1.19 -35.32
C ALA A 7 23.05 1.09 -34.03
N ASN A 8 24.38 1.24 -34.10
CA ASN A 8 25.24 1.26 -32.91
C ASN A 8 24.94 2.45 -31.99
N ARG A 9 24.55 3.59 -32.51
CA ARG A 9 24.17 4.76 -31.70
C ARG A 9 22.83 4.55 -30.99
N ALA A 10 21.89 3.85 -31.63
CA ALA A 10 20.61 3.48 -31.04
C ALA A 10 20.77 2.41 -29.93
N GLU A 11 21.64 1.42 -30.12
CA GLU A 11 21.99 0.45 -29.09
C GLU A 11 22.70 1.10 -27.89
N THR A 12 23.67 1.99 -28.15
CA THR A 12 24.37 2.72 -27.05
C THR A 12 23.43 3.66 -26.31
N LEU A 13 22.39 4.19 -26.94
CA LEU A 13 21.35 4.98 -26.26
C LEU A 13 20.41 4.10 -25.43
N LYS A 14 20.10 2.88 -25.86
CA LYS A 14 19.31 1.91 -25.09
C LYS A 14 20.05 1.43 -23.85
N GLU A 15 21.35 1.21 -23.92
CA GLU A 15 22.17 0.82 -22.77
C GLU A 15 22.30 1.92 -21.70
N LYS A 16 22.12 3.20 -22.09
CA LYS A 16 22.16 4.35 -21.16
C LYS A 16 20.77 4.84 -20.73
N ALA A 17 19.70 4.32 -21.29
CA ALA A 17 18.35 4.68 -20.93
C ALA A 17 17.86 3.81 -19.77
N LEU A 18 17.66 4.41 -18.60
CA LEU A 18 16.91 3.77 -17.51
C LEU A 18 15.43 3.81 -17.90
N SER A 19 14.88 2.67 -18.32
CA SER A 19 13.44 2.54 -18.53
C SER A 19 12.80 2.19 -17.18
N ILE A 20 12.10 3.16 -16.58
CA ILE A 20 11.35 2.96 -15.35
C ILE A 20 9.87 2.91 -15.73
N GLU A 21 9.35 1.70 -15.92
CA GLU A 21 7.93 1.45 -16.03
C GLU A 21 7.43 1.00 -14.66
N HIS A 22 6.83 1.87 -13.89
CA HIS A 22 6.19 1.47 -12.64
C HIS A 22 4.91 2.26 -12.40
N PHE A 23 3.99 1.60 -11.72
CA PHE A 23 2.77 2.20 -11.20
C PHE A 23 3.03 2.67 -9.77
N CYS A 24 2.64 3.90 -9.45
CA CYS A 24 2.55 4.34 -8.07
C CYS A 24 1.18 5.00 -7.82
N HIS A 25 0.61 4.68 -6.68
CA HIS A 25 -0.55 5.36 -6.12
C HIS A 25 -0.25 5.63 -4.66
N PHE A 26 -0.51 6.84 -4.20
CA PHE A 26 -0.30 7.21 -2.82
C PHE A 26 -1.32 8.25 -2.36
N GLY A 27 -1.59 8.24 -1.07
CA GLY A 27 -2.37 9.26 -0.40
C GLY A 27 -1.74 9.62 0.94
N VAL A 28 -1.66 10.89 1.25
CA VAL A 28 -1.18 11.38 2.53
C VAL A 28 -2.33 11.99 3.32
N ARG A 29 -2.29 11.82 4.63
CA ARG A 29 -3.26 12.43 5.55
C ARG A 29 -2.58 12.80 6.85
N LYS A 30 -2.90 13.99 7.35
CA LYS A 30 -2.62 14.37 8.74
C LYS A 30 -3.79 13.95 9.62
N PHE A 31 -3.49 13.23 10.70
CA PHE A 31 -4.46 12.82 11.70
C PHE A 31 -4.29 13.67 12.96
N THR A 32 -5.42 14.12 13.52
CA THR A 32 -5.48 14.86 14.77
C THR A 32 -6.57 14.24 15.64
N VAL A 33 -6.17 13.66 16.78
CA VAL A 33 -7.08 13.03 17.73
C VAL A 33 -7.08 13.82 19.02
N ASN A 34 -8.19 14.50 19.32
CA ASN A 34 -8.36 15.30 20.53
C ASN A 34 -8.73 14.41 21.74
N LYS A 35 -7.81 13.51 22.08
CA LYS A 35 -7.92 12.59 23.22
C LYS A 35 -6.55 12.36 23.82
N THR A 36 -6.50 12.15 25.12
CA THR A 36 -5.27 11.78 25.83
C THR A 36 -4.95 10.30 25.67
N GLU A 37 -5.95 9.47 25.40
CA GLU A 37 -5.78 8.04 25.12
C GLU A 37 -6.68 7.63 23.94
N TYR A 38 -6.14 6.81 23.06
CA TYR A 38 -6.86 6.30 21.90
C TYR A 38 -6.34 4.90 21.53
N THR A 39 -7.25 4.00 21.20
CA THR A 39 -6.90 2.67 20.72
C THR A 39 -7.49 2.46 19.33
N SER A 40 -6.67 1.94 18.43
CA SER A 40 -7.08 1.57 17.09
C SER A 40 -6.50 0.22 16.71
N GLY A 41 -7.14 -0.49 15.81
CA GLY A 41 -6.68 -1.79 15.35
C GLY A 41 -7.01 -2.05 13.90
N THR A 42 -6.19 -2.88 13.28
CA THR A 42 -6.39 -3.37 11.91
C THR A 42 -6.42 -4.90 11.92
N PRO A 43 -7.55 -5.53 12.17
CA PRO A 43 -7.64 -6.98 12.36
C PRO A 43 -7.21 -7.82 11.15
N ILE A 44 -7.03 -7.19 10.00
CA ILE A 44 -6.58 -7.85 8.76
C ILE A 44 -5.33 -7.17 8.16
N GLY A 45 -4.74 -6.20 8.86
CA GLY A 45 -3.70 -5.33 8.32
C GLY A 45 -4.21 -4.38 7.23
N PHE A 46 -3.37 -3.47 6.79
CA PHE A 46 -3.67 -2.57 5.68
C PHE A 46 -3.48 -3.27 4.33
N LEU A 47 -4.22 -2.81 3.33
CA LEU A 47 -4.15 -3.37 1.97
C LEU A 47 -2.92 -2.87 1.19
N ALA A 48 -2.28 -1.81 1.67
CA ALA A 48 -1.05 -1.24 1.15
C ALA A 48 -0.10 -0.90 2.31
N PRO A 49 1.20 -0.85 2.11
CA PRO A 49 2.13 -0.41 3.13
C PRO A 49 1.89 1.06 3.48
N ARG A 50 2.29 1.43 4.69
CA ARG A 50 2.19 2.81 5.17
C ARG A 50 3.51 3.29 5.77
N ILE A 51 3.74 4.58 5.61
CA ILE A 51 4.76 5.31 6.36
C ILE A 51 4.03 6.36 7.19
N ALA A 52 4.28 6.38 8.49
CA ALA A 52 3.74 7.38 9.39
C ALA A 52 4.86 8.16 10.08
N TYR A 53 4.58 9.40 10.44
CA TYR A 53 5.48 10.28 11.20
C TYR A 53 4.73 10.90 12.37
N ILE A 54 5.24 10.73 13.58
CA ILE A 54 4.59 11.17 14.80
C ILE A 54 4.93 12.63 15.09
N LEU A 55 3.92 13.49 15.09
CA LEU A 55 4.04 14.92 15.39
C LEU A 55 3.89 15.18 16.89
N SER A 56 2.95 14.50 17.55
CA SER A 56 2.77 14.58 19.00
C SER A 56 2.13 13.30 19.55
N GLY A 57 2.44 12.98 20.80
CA GLY A 57 1.99 11.77 21.48
C GLY A 57 2.96 10.60 21.33
N GLU A 58 2.59 9.50 21.94
CA GLU A 58 3.30 8.22 21.95
C GLU A 58 2.34 7.10 21.51
N CYS A 59 2.89 6.07 20.90
CA CYS A 59 2.12 4.93 20.44
C CYS A 59 2.84 3.63 20.78
N THR A 60 2.13 2.68 21.36
CA THR A 60 2.59 1.29 21.47
C THR A 60 1.81 0.44 20.48
N ILE A 61 2.53 -0.24 19.60
CA ILE A 61 1.98 -1.20 18.65
C ILE A 61 2.15 -2.60 19.21
N VAL A 62 1.10 -3.39 19.10
CA VAL A 62 1.14 -4.83 19.41
C VAL A 62 0.67 -5.58 18.17
N SER A 63 1.57 -6.34 17.54
CA SER A 63 1.20 -7.21 16.42
C SER A 63 0.48 -8.47 16.89
N ASP A 64 -0.26 -9.12 16.01
CA ASP A 64 -0.90 -10.40 16.32
C ASP A 64 0.12 -11.53 16.61
N GLU A 65 1.36 -11.36 16.16
CA GLU A 65 2.48 -12.26 16.45
C GLU A 65 3.15 -11.99 17.81
N GLY A 66 2.67 -10.97 18.54
CA GLY A 66 3.16 -10.58 19.86
C GLY A 66 4.37 -9.64 19.85
N GLU A 67 4.76 -9.12 18.70
CA GLU A 67 5.77 -8.08 18.60
C GLU A 67 5.25 -6.77 19.21
N VAL A 68 6.06 -6.10 20.03
CA VAL A 68 5.71 -4.83 20.67
C VAL A 68 6.70 -3.76 20.23
N LEU A 69 6.19 -2.67 19.66
CA LEU A 69 6.96 -1.52 19.20
C LEU A 69 6.48 -0.26 19.92
N ASN A 70 7.43 0.50 20.45
CA ASN A 70 7.15 1.81 21.04
C ASN A 70 7.58 2.91 20.07
N ILE A 71 6.70 3.84 19.83
CA ILE A 71 6.83 4.91 18.86
C ILE A 71 6.55 6.23 19.55
N SER A 72 7.41 7.20 19.39
CA SER A 72 7.33 8.50 20.04
C SER A 72 7.43 9.64 19.04
N GLN A 73 7.22 10.85 19.52
CA GLN A 73 7.36 12.07 18.71
C GLN A 73 8.69 12.10 17.94
N GLY A 74 8.59 12.39 16.65
CA GLY A 74 9.73 12.45 15.74
C GLY A 74 10.15 11.09 15.16
N ASP A 75 9.49 10.01 15.53
CA ASP A 75 9.72 8.70 14.90
C ASP A 75 9.00 8.58 13.57
N VAL A 76 9.64 7.86 12.67
CA VAL A 76 9.06 7.32 11.44
C VAL A 76 8.69 5.87 11.70
N TRP A 77 7.48 5.52 11.36
CA TRP A 77 6.97 4.17 11.50
C TRP A 77 6.54 3.60 10.15
N PHE A 78 7.17 2.50 9.77
CA PHE A 78 6.78 1.73 8.58
C PHE A 78 5.85 0.59 8.99
N VAL A 79 4.71 0.51 8.31
CA VAL A 79 3.68 -0.52 8.49
C VAL A 79 3.65 -1.37 7.23
N PRO A 80 4.01 -2.66 7.31
CA PRO A 80 3.94 -3.54 6.16
C PRO A 80 2.49 -3.84 5.79
N LYS A 81 2.31 -4.22 4.54
CA LYS A 81 1.03 -4.68 4.03
C LYS A 81 0.57 -5.97 4.70
N GLY A 82 -0.71 -6.05 5.05
CA GLY A 82 -1.37 -7.28 5.46
C GLY A 82 -1.05 -7.78 6.87
N LYS A 83 -0.20 -7.09 7.63
CA LYS A 83 0.06 -7.45 9.03
C LYS A 83 -0.97 -6.81 9.97
N PRO A 84 -1.73 -7.60 10.72
CA PRO A 84 -2.64 -7.11 11.74
C PRO A 84 -1.88 -6.54 12.94
N TYR A 85 -2.45 -5.50 13.55
CA TYR A 85 -1.91 -4.97 14.80
C TYR A 85 -2.97 -4.16 15.54
N THR A 86 -2.70 -3.91 16.83
CA THR A 86 -3.42 -2.95 17.66
C THR A 86 -2.46 -1.85 18.09
N SER A 87 -2.90 -0.60 18.00
CA SER A 87 -2.16 0.58 18.43
C SER A 87 -2.80 1.23 19.64
N TYR A 88 -1.99 1.51 20.65
CA TYR A 88 -2.37 2.17 21.89
C TYR A 88 -1.66 3.51 21.97
N TRP A 89 -2.42 4.58 21.88
CA TRP A 89 -1.92 5.95 21.80
C TRP A 89 -2.12 6.66 23.12
N LYS A 90 -1.12 7.47 23.51
CA LYS A 90 -1.15 8.35 24.69
C LYS A 90 -0.57 9.72 24.35
N SER A 91 -1.12 10.76 25.00
CA SER A 91 -0.63 12.14 24.88
C SER A 91 -1.09 12.96 26.07
N ASP A 92 -0.32 13.96 26.46
CA ASP A 92 -0.74 14.95 27.46
C ASP A 92 -1.74 16.00 26.90
N GLY A 93 -2.11 15.87 25.63
CA GLY A 93 -3.04 16.79 24.95
C GLY A 93 -3.62 16.19 23.69
N VAL A 94 -3.01 16.46 22.56
CA VAL A 94 -3.47 16.02 21.24
C VAL A 94 -2.51 15.01 20.64
N ILE A 95 -3.03 13.94 20.08
CA ILE A 95 -2.27 12.98 19.29
C ILE A 95 -2.30 13.46 17.85
N GLU A 96 -1.14 13.70 17.26
CA GLU A 96 -1.01 14.11 15.86
C GLU A 96 0.04 13.28 15.13
N PHE A 97 -0.28 12.84 13.93
CA PHE A 97 0.66 12.15 13.07
C PHE A 97 0.29 12.29 11.59
N TYR A 98 1.29 12.23 10.73
CA TYR A 98 1.09 11.99 9.31
C TYR A 98 1.06 10.50 9.03
N ALA A 99 0.25 10.07 8.06
CA ALA A 99 0.33 8.75 7.47
C ALA A 99 0.18 8.84 5.96
N MET A 100 1.06 8.16 5.24
CA MET A 100 1.02 7.96 3.81
C MET A 100 0.80 6.49 3.52
N GLU A 101 -0.31 6.18 2.87
CA GLU A 101 -0.55 4.88 2.27
C GLU A 101 -0.09 4.92 0.82
N PHE A 102 0.58 3.88 0.34
CA PHE A 102 1.07 3.86 -1.03
C PHE A 102 1.07 2.46 -1.62
N GLU A 103 0.88 2.40 -2.93
CA GLU A 103 1.10 1.22 -3.75
C GLU A 103 2.20 1.57 -4.76
N ALA A 104 3.27 0.84 -4.73
CA ALA A 104 4.34 0.96 -5.71
C ALA A 104 4.89 -0.43 -6.02
N ASP A 105 4.98 -0.75 -7.31
CA ASP A 105 5.43 -2.06 -7.80
C ASP A 105 6.79 -2.47 -7.26
N LEU A 106 7.64 -1.49 -6.95
CA LEU A 106 9.02 -1.68 -6.51
C LEU A 106 9.17 -2.06 -5.03
N ILE A 107 8.10 -1.90 -4.22
CA ILE A 107 8.26 -1.82 -2.76
C ILE A 107 7.40 -2.85 -2.01
N SER A 108 6.31 -3.32 -2.60
CA SER A 108 5.23 -4.02 -1.89
C SER A 108 5.59 -5.37 -1.29
N PHE A 109 6.70 -5.99 -1.69
CA PHE A 109 6.99 -7.39 -1.35
C PHE A 109 8.36 -7.63 -0.72
N GLU A 110 9.18 -6.59 -0.61
CA GLU A 110 10.51 -6.69 0.00
C GLU A 110 10.52 -6.33 1.50
N TYR A 111 9.44 -5.72 1.98
CA TYR A 111 9.36 -5.18 3.34
C TYR A 111 8.18 -5.81 4.07
N THR A 112 8.46 -6.80 4.90
CA THR A 112 7.45 -7.63 5.55
C THR A 112 7.24 -7.31 7.02
N ASP A 113 8.15 -6.56 7.65
CA ASP A 113 8.13 -6.29 9.08
C ASP A 113 7.84 -4.83 9.42
N PHE A 114 7.26 -4.62 10.60
CA PHE A 114 7.16 -3.29 11.19
C PHE A 114 8.55 -2.73 11.44
N HIS A 115 8.70 -1.43 11.26
CA HIS A 115 9.96 -0.76 11.52
C HIS A 115 9.74 0.63 12.10
N VAL A 116 10.55 0.98 13.09
CA VAL A 116 10.57 2.31 13.70
C VAL A 116 11.99 2.87 13.60
N ALA A 117 12.12 4.09 13.14
CA ALA A 117 13.40 4.76 12.99
C ALA A 117 13.29 6.27 13.20
N LYS A 118 14.43 6.93 13.38
CA LYS A 118 14.57 8.38 13.24
C LYS A 118 15.08 8.68 11.84
N ALA A 119 14.41 9.57 11.12
CA ALA A 119 14.84 10.00 9.78
C ALA A 119 14.73 11.51 9.66
N ALA A 120 15.84 12.15 9.33
CA ALA A 120 15.88 13.60 9.13
C ALA A 120 15.08 13.99 7.88
N GLY A 121 14.43 15.16 7.92
CA GLY A 121 13.72 15.71 6.77
C GLY A 121 12.32 15.12 6.51
N VAL A 122 11.97 13.98 7.10
CA VAL A 122 10.69 13.28 6.83
C VAL A 122 9.48 14.15 7.15
N LYS A 123 9.51 14.91 8.24
CA LYS A 123 8.43 15.85 8.57
C LYS A 123 8.19 16.85 7.43
N ALA A 124 9.26 17.49 6.98
CA ALA A 124 9.20 18.46 5.89
C ALA A 124 8.69 17.84 4.58
N CYS A 125 9.11 16.60 4.27
CA CYS A 125 8.59 15.87 3.11
C CYS A 125 7.08 15.65 3.20
N PHE A 126 6.54 15.28 4.35
CA PHE A 126 5.09 15.13 4.55
C PHE A 126 4.34 16.45 4.36
N GLU A 127 4.83 17.54 4.97
CA GLU A 127 4.23 18.88 4.84
C GLU A 127 4.23 19.38 3.39
N MET A 128 5.33 19.18 2.69
CA MET A 128 5.42 19.56 1.29
C MET A 128 4.56 18.68 0.39
N LEU A 129 4.51 17.37 0.64
CA LEU A 129 3.69 16.42 -0.11
C LEU A 129 2.20 16.77 0.03
N GLU A 130 1.71 17.00 1.25
CA GLU A 130 0.34 17.43 1.52
C GLU A 130 0.00 18.70 0.75
N GLY A 131 0.83 19.74 0.87
CA GLY A 131 0.62 21.02 0.16
C GLY A 131 0.66 20.91 -1.37
N LYS A 132 1.40 19.94 -1.93
CA LYS A 132 1.41 19.65 -3.37
C LYS A 132 0.13 18.95 -3.83
N ILE A 133 -0.37 18.00 -3.02
CA ILE A 133 -1.63 17.30 -3.30
C ILE A 133 -2.80 18.29 -3.27
N GLU A 134 -2.87 19.16 -2.26
CA GLU A 134 -3.92 20.19 -2.15
C GLU A 134 -3.95 21.14 -3.37
N LYS A 135 -2.77 21.51 -3.87
CA LYS A 135 -2.61 22.34 -5.06
C LYS A 135 -2.77 21.58 -6.37
N LYS A 136 -3.04 20.27 -6.33
CA LYS A 136 -3.12 19.38 -7.51
C LYS A 136 -1.85 19.41 -8.38
N ASP A 137 -0.71 19.68 -7.76
CA ASP A 137 0.62 19.65 -8.39
C ASP A 137 1.15 18.20 -8.38
N SER A 138 0.74 17.41 -9.35
CA SER A 138 1.08 15.98 -9.43
C SER A 138 2.59 15.73 -9.55
N ILE A 139 3.33 16.57 -10.28
CA ILE A 139 4.79 16.40 -10.44
C ILE A 139 5.49 16.73 -9.12
N GLY A 140 5.09 17.82 -8.46
CA GLY A 140 5.61 18.17 -7.15
C GLY A 140 5.28 17.13 -6.09
N ALA A 141 4.08 16.56 -6.12
CA ALA A 141 3.67 15.48 -5.23
C ALA A 141 4.52 14.21 -5.45
N LEU A 142 4.73 13.79 -6.70
CA LEU A 142 5.60 12.65 -7.04
C LEU A 142 7.04 12.86 -6.53
N ARG A 143 7.58 14.06 -6.69
CA ARG A 143 8.92 14.37 -6.20
C ARG A 143 9.04 14.10 -4.69
N TYR A 144 8.15 14.68 -3.88
CA TYR A 144 8.19 14.51 -2.42
C TYR A 144 7.81 13.11 -1.97
N PHE A 145 6.96 12.41 -2.73
CA PHE A 145 6.70 11.00 -2.52
C PHE A 145 7.99 10.16 -2.61
N TYR A 146 8.77 10.32 -3.70
CA TYR A 146 10.03 9.59 -3.84
C TYR A 146 11.10 10.04 -2.86
N GLU A 147 11.16 11.32 -2.53
CA GLU A 147 12.07 11.84 -1.51
C GLU A 147 11.78 11.24 -0.13
N LEU A 148 10.49 11.05 0.22
CA LEU A 148 10.07 10.36 1.43
C LEU A 148 10.46 8.87 1.41
N LEU A 149 10.26 8.19 0.29
CA LEU A 149 10.66 6.78 0.14
C LEU A 149 12.19 6.62 0.24
N ASP A 150 12.95 7.49 -0.40
CA ASP A 150 14.41 7.48 -0.37
C ASP A 150 14.95 7.69 1.05
N ALA A 151 14.29 8.54 1.84
CA ALA A 151 14.66 8.77 3.24
C ALA A 151 14.30 7.60 4.17
N VAL A 152 13.23 6.86 3.89
CA VAL A 152 12.68 5.85 4.84
C VAL A 152 13.07 4.42 4.47
N LEU A 153 12.99 4.05 3.20
CA LEU A 153 13.20 2.65 2.80
C LEU A 153 14.59 2.08 3.10
N PRO A 154 15.70 2.84 3.03
CA PRO A 154 17.00 2.35 3.46
C PRO A 154 17.09 1.99 4.94
N LEU A 155 16.18 2.52 5.77
CA LEU A 155 16.11 2.23 7.20
C LEU A 155 15.28 0.99 7.50
N VAL A 156 14.40 0.60 6.59
CA VAL A 156 13.53 -0.58 6.76
C VAL A 156 14.30 -1.81 6.32
N LYS A 157 14.32 -2.83 7.19
CA LYS A 157 14.99 -4.09 6.91
C LYS A 157 14.35 -4.77 5.69
N LYS A 158 15.15 -5.06 4.69
CA LYS A 158 14.76 -5.93 3.57
C LYS A 158 14.86 -7.39 3.99
N GLU A 159 13.83 -8.16 3.70
CA GLU A 159 13.98 -9.62 3.69
C GLU A 159 14.44 -10.06 2.30
N ASP A 160 15.54 -10.82 2.25
CA ASP A 160 15.89 -11.63 1.10
C ASP A 160 14.88 -12.78 1.01
N ASN A 161 13.72 -12.50 0.40
CA ASN A 161 12.69 -13.51 0.18
C ASN A 161 12.76 -14.01 -1.28
N PRO A 162 13.56 -15.04 -1.58
CA PRO A 162 13.65 -15.61 -2.93
C PRO A 162 12.32 -16.20 -3.41
N LYS A 163 11.42 -16.57 -2.48
CA LYS A 163 10.05 -16.99 -2.80
C LYS A 163 9.19 -15.80 -3.22
N GLY A 164 9.40 -14.62 -2.65
CA GLY A 164 8.72 -13.38 -3.04
C GLY A 164 8.99 -13.01 -4.49
N ALA A 165 10.25 -13.07 -4.91
CA ALA A 165 10.65 -12.83 -6.29
C ALA A 165 9.94 -13.78 -7.27
N SER A 166 9.66 -15.02 -6.85
CA SER A 166 9.02 -16.03 -7.70
C SER A 166 7.54 -15.74 -8.04
N VAL A 167 6.82 -14.94 -7.24
CA VAL A 167 5.41 -14.58 -7.49
C VAL A 167 5.20 -13.10 -7.83
N THR A 168 6.26 -12.32 -7.85
CA THR A 168 6.19 -10.86 -8.12
C THR A 168 5.54 -10.55 -9.47
N ALA A 169 5.85 -11.33 -10.51
CA ALA A 169 5.25 -11.15 -11.83
C ALA A 169 3.73 -11.38 -11.81
N ALA A 170 3.25 -12.39 -11.07
CA ALA A 170 1.82 -12.65 -10.90
C ALA A 170 1.14 -11.53 -10.10
N LEU A 171 1.78 -11.03 -9.05
CA LEU A 171 1.24 -9.93 -8.25
C LEU A 171 1.09 -8.66 -9.10
N LYS A 172 2.12 -8.31 -9.89
CA LYS A 172 2.07 -7.21 -10.86
C LYS A 172 0.94 -7.40 -11.88
N TYR A 173 0.77 -8.60 -12.40
CA TYR A 173 -0.32 -8.91 -13.31
C TYR A 173 -1.69 -8.73 -12.64
N ILE A 174 -1.87 -9.21 -11.40
CA ILE A 174 -3.12 -9.04 -10.65
C ILE A 174 -3.42 -7.57 -10.42
N HIS A 175 -2.42 -6.76 -10.01
CA HIS A 175 -2.58 -5.32 -9.80
C HIS A 175 -3.07 -4.58 -11.06
N ASN A 176 -2.50 -4.92 -12.22
CA ASN A 176 -2.86 -4.27 -13.49
C ASN A 176 -4.18 -4.79 -14.07
N ASN A 177 -4.67 -5.95 -13.60
CA ASN A 177 -5.84 -6.64 -14.17
C ASN A 177 -6.89 -7.05 -13.14
N TYR A 178 -6.90 -6.45 -11.93
CA TYR A 178 -7.82 -6.87 -10.85
C TYR A 178 -9.30 -6.75 -11.22
N ALA A 179 -9.68 -5.85 -12.13
CA ALA A 179 -11.05 -5.72 -12.61
C ALA A 179 -11.45 -6.84 -13.60
N LYS A 180 -10.50 -7.48 -14.30
CA LYS A 180 -10.76 -8.52 -15.30
C LYS A 180 -10.93 -9.91 -14.67
N PRO A 181 -11.53 -10.87 -15.38
CA PRO A 181 -11.44 -12.27 -14.99
C PRO A 181 -9.97 -12.70 -14.83
N LEU A 182 -9.73 -13.60 -13.90
CA LEU A 182 -8.37 -14.05 -13.57
C LEU A 182 -8.39 -15.58 -13.50
N LEU A 183 -7.54 -16.22 -14.28
CA LEU A 183 -7.29 -17.65 -14.19
C LEU A 183 -5.98 -17.89 -13.43
N VAL A 184 -5.99 -18.87 -12.54
CA VAL A 184 -4.78 -19.23 -11.75
C VAL A 184 -3.72 -19.80 -12.67
N GLU A 185 -4.12 -20.48 -13.73
CA GLU A 185 -3.29 -21.05 -14.78
C GLU A 185 -2.46 -19.97 -15.49
N ASP A 186 -3.06 -18.82 -15.81
CA ASP A 186 -2.37 -17.69 -16.44
C ASP A 186 -1.29 -17.11 -15.51
N LEU A 187 -1.61 -16.98 -14.23
CA LEU A 187 -0.66 -16.50 -13.22
C LEU A 187 0.49 -17.48 -13.01
N ALA A 188 0.19 -18.77 -13.01
CA ALA A 188 1.19 -19.84 -12.90
C ALA A 188 2.14 -19.83 -14.10
N ALA A 189 1.59 -19.65 -15.31
CA ALA A 189 2.39 -19.56 -16.54
C ALA A 189 3.33 -18.34 -16.51
N ILE A 190 2.86 -17.18 -16.07
CA ILE A 190 3.67 -15.96 -15.88
C ILE A 190 4.84 -16.21 -14.91
N CYS A 191 4.64 -17.06 -13.91
CA CYS A 191 5.66 -17.43 -12.92
C CYS A 191 6.47 -18.67 -13.28
N TYR A 192 6.28 -19.22 -14.47
CA TYR A 192 6.94 -20.47 -14.93
C TYR A 192 6.71 -21.66 -13.97
N MET A 193 5.48 -21.77 -13.45
CA MET A 193 5.08 -22.81 -12.49
C MET A 193 3.87 -23.59 -12.96
N SER A 194 3.69 -24.82 -12.44
CA SER A 194 2.39 -25.50 -12.53
C SER A 194 1.37 -24.78 -11.64
N ALA A 195 0.07 -24.84 -11.98
CA ALA A 195 -0.99 -24.18 -11.21
C ALA A 195 -0.98 -24.56 -9.72
N SER A 196 -0.78 -25.86 -9.42
CA SER A 196 -0.71 -26.36 -8.04
C SER A 196 0.49 -25.78 -7.27
N ARG A 197 1.69 -25.78 -7.88
CA ARG A 197 2.90 -25.22 -7.26
C ARG A 197 2.74 -23.72 -7.05
N PHE A 198 2.25 -23.01 -8.06
CA PHE A 198 2.00 -21.57 -7.96
C PHE A 198 1.05 -21.24 -6.83
N TYR A 199 -0.08 -21.96 -6.72
CA TYR A 199 -1.06 -21.74 -5.66
C TYR A 199 -0.43 -21.87 -4.26
N THR A 200 0.36 -22.93 -4.05
CA THR A 200 1.06 -23.15 -2.77
C THR A 200 2.06 -22.05 -2.48
N VAL A 201 2.97 -21.77 -3.43
CA VAL A 201 4.02 -20.74 -3.26
C VAL A 201 3.40 -19.36 -3.07
N PHE A 202 2.36 -19.02 -3.85
CA PHE A 202 1.67 -17.74 -3.71
C PHE A 202 1.05 -17.60 -2.31
N LYS A 203 0.35 -18.65 -1.82
CA LYS A 203 -0.29 -18.62 -0.50
C LYS A 203 0.74 -18.55 0.63
N GLU A 204 1.87 -19.27 0.53
CA GLU A 204 2.97 -19.20 1.51
C GLU A 204 3.63 -17.82 1.52
N THR A 205 3.81 -17.22 0.34
CA THR A 205 4.51 -15.93 0.19
C THR A 205 3.62 -14.74 0.57
N VAL A 206 2.34 -14.77 0.15
CA VAL A 206 1.42 -13.63 0.24
C VAL A 206 0.47 -13.75 1.44
N GLY A 207 0.44 -14.93 2.09
CA GLY A 207 -0.45 -15.24 3.22
C GLY A 207 -1.90 -15.48 2.83
N MET A 208 -2.25 -15.43 1.52
CA MET A 208 -3.61 -15.63 1.02
C MET A 208 -3.62 -16.16 -0.41
N THR A 209 -4.77 -16.65 -0.87
CA THR A 209 -4.91 -17.15 -2.24
C THR A 209 -4.90 -16.01 -3.27
N PRO A 210 -4.55 -16.28 -4.55
CA PRO A 210 -4.59 -15.27 -5.62
C PRO A 210 -5.97 -14.59 -5.78
N ILE A 211 -7.05 -15.37 -5.62
CA ILE A 211 -8.42 -14.85 -5.72
C ILE A 211 -8.76 -13.96 -4.51
N GLU A 212 -8.37 -14.35 -3.31
CA GLU A 212 -8.52 -13.51 -2.11
C GLU A 212 -7.74 -12.21 -2.23
N TYR A 213 -6.52 -12.27 -2.72
CA TYR A 213 -5.68 -11.11 -2.98
C TYR A 213 -6.36 -10.14 -3.97
N LYS A 214 -6.83 -10.65 -5.11
CA LYS A 214 -7.60 -9.87 -6.08
C LYS A 214 -8.85 -9.23 -5.47
N ASN A 215 -9.60 -9.99 -4.66
CA ASN A 215 -10.80 -9.46 -4.01
C ASN A 215 -10.46 -8.36 -3.01
N ARG A 216 -9.36 -8.46 -2.27
CA ARG A 216 -8.89 -7.39 -1.39
C ARG A 216 -8.54 -6.12 -2.16
N LEU A 217 -7.87 -6.24 -3.31
CA LEU A 217 -7.61 -5.08 -4.18
C LEU A 217 -8.90 -4.41 -4.65
N LYS A 218 -9.89 -5.20 -5.11
CA LYS A 218 -11.21 -4.67 -5.48
C LYS A 218 -11.88 -3.94 -4.31
N ILE A 219 -11.81 -4.49 -3.11
CA ILE A 219 -12.38 -3.87 -1.91
C ILE A 219 -11.67 -2.55 -1.58
N ALA A 220 -10.34 -2.52 -1.64
CA ALA A 220 -9.58 -1.28 -1.41
C ALA A 220 -10.00 -0.18 -2.38
N ARG A 221 -10.08 -0.50 -3.66
CA ARG A 221 -10.56 0.43 -4.69
C ARG A 221 -12.01 0.84 -4.48
N ALA A 222 -12.88 -0.11 -4.07
CA ALA A 222 -14.27 0.20 -3.73
C ALA A 222 -14.37 1.22 -2.59
N CYS A 223 -13.58 1.04 -1.53
CA CYS A 223 -13.55 1.98 -0.41
C CYS A 223 -13.18 3.40 -0.88
N MET A 224 -12.14 3.53 -1.69
CA MET A 224 -11.71 4.83 -2.23
C MET A 224 -12.79 5.48 -3.10
N LEU A 225 -13.43 4.73 -4.00
CA LEU A 225 -14.51 5.25 -4.84
C LEU A 225 -15.72 5.68 -4.02
N ILE A 226 -16.10 4.88 -2.99
CA ILE A 226 -17.19 5.20 -2.08
C ILE A 226 -16.89 6.48 -1.27
N GLU A 227 -15.68 6.63 -0.76
CA GLU A 227 -15.22 7.85 -0.06
C GLU A 227 -15.20 9.07 -0.99
N SER A 228 -14.89 8.86 -2.27
CA SER A 228 -14.95 9.90 -3.31
C SER A 228 -16.37 10.24 -3.77
N GLY A 229 -17.40 9.61 -3.20
CA GLY A 229 -18.82 9.92 -3.44
C GLY A 229 -19.49 9.10 -4.54
N PHE A 230 -18.80 8.15 -5.17
CA PHE A 230 -19.41 7.28 -6.17
C PHE A 230 -20.54 6.43 -5.59
N SER A 231 -21.59 6.18 -6.38
CA SER A 231 -22.66 5.25 -6.03
C SER A 231 -22.17 3.80 -6.05
N LEU A 232 -22.88 2.90 -5.38
CA LEU A 232 -22.49 1.49 -5.38
C LEU A 232 -22.60 0.82 -6.76
N ASP A 233 -23.49 1.31 -7.60
CA ASP A 233 -23.63 0.81 -8.97
C ASP A 233 -22.43 1.22 -9.83
N GLU A 234 -22.02 2.48 -9.79
CA GLU A 234 -20.81 2.98 -10.45
C GLU A 234 -19.55 2.25 -9.94
N VAL A 235 -19.45 2.00 -8.65
CA VAL A 235 -18.34 1.21 -8.07
C VAL A 235 -18.34 -0.22 -8.60
N CYS A 236 -19.50 -0.86 -8.70
CA CYS A 236 -19.62 -2.21 -9.25
C CYS A 236 -19.23 -2.26 -10.72
N GLU A 237 -19.65 -1.29 -11.52
CA GLU A 237 -19.28 -1.16 -12.92
C GLU A 237 -17.77 -0.99 -13.08
N ALA A 238 -17.18 -0.01 -12.39
CA ALA A 238 -15.74 0.28 -12.45
C ALA A 238 -14.85 -0.91 -12.05
N LEU A 239 -15.32 -1.72 -11.10
CA LEU A 239 -14.57 -2.87 -10.57
C LEU A 239 -14.99 -4.22 -11.16
N ASN A 240 -15.90 -4.21 -12.14
CA ASN A 240 -16.48 -5.44 -12.71
C ASN A 240 -16.95 -6.41 -11.60
N LEU A 241 -17.83 -5.91 -10.73
CA LEU A 241 -18.51 -6.68 -9.69
C LEU A 241 -19.95 -6.95 -10.11
N SER A 242 -20.44 -8.13 -9.82
CA SER A 242 -21.75 -8.59 -10.31
C SER A 242 -22.95 -7.78 -9.76
N SER A 243 -22.83 -7.18 -8.60
CA SER A 243 -23.91 -6.39 -7.99
C SER A 243 -23.47 -5.65 -6.71
N PRO A 244 -24.19 -4.58 -6.30
CA PRO A 244 -24.01 -3.96 -4.99
C PRO A 244 -24.21 -4.93 -3.81
N ALA A 245 -25.05 -5.93 -3.95
CA ALA A 245 -25.24 -6.96 -2.93
C ALA A 245 -23.98 -7.82 -2.75
N PHE A 246 -23.32 -8.17 -3.87
CA PHE A 246 -22.05 -8.88 -3.83
C PHE A 246 -20.94 -8.03 -3.21
N LEU A 247 -20.84 -6.74 -3.57
CA LEU A 247 -19.89 -5.80 -2.97
C LEU A 247 -20.10 -5.71 -1.44
N ARG A 248 -21.34 -5.53 -0.96
CA ARG A 248 -21.64 -5.47 0.48
C ARG A 248 -21.19 -6.74 1.21
N ARG A 249 -21.46 -7.93 0.62
CA ARG A 249 -21.04 -9.21 1.19
C ARG A 249 -19.53 -9.35 1.23
N LEU A 250 -18.86 -8.92 0.17
CA LEU A 250 -17.40 -8.97 0.06
C LEU A 250 -16.74 -8.06 1.11
N MET A 251 -17.24 -6.82 1.23
CA MET A 251 -16.75 -5.86 2.24
C MET A 251 -17.01 -6.36 3.67
N LYS A 252 -18.21 -6.89 3.94
CA LYS A 252 -18.52 -7.44 5.27
C LYS A 252 -17.63 -8.62 5.62
N LYS A 253 -17.36 -9.51 4.64
CA LYS A 253 -16.48 -10.68 4.83
C LYS A 253 -15.03 -10.28 5.13
N HIS A 254 -14.48 -9.27 4.42
CA HIS A 254 -13.05 -8.95 4.46
C HIS A 254 -12.70 -7.76 5.37
N LEU A 255 -13.63 -6.83 5.57
CA LEU A 255 -13.40 -5.63 6.40
C LEU A 255 -14.27 -5.59 7.65
N GLY A 256 -15.26 -6.47 7.76
CA GLY A 256 -16.24 -6.42 8.85
C GLY A 256 -17.22 -5.24 8.78
N ILE A 257 -17.12 -4.37 7.77
CA ILE A 257 -17.90 -3.13 7.61
C ILE A 257 -18.71 -3.13 6.32
N THR A 258 -19.68 -2.23 6.26
CA THR A 258 -20.55 -2.01 5.09
C THR A 258 -20.16 -0.75 4.33
N PRO A 259 -20.56 -0.60 3.04
CA PRO A 259 -20.38 0.62 2.29
C PRO A 259 -21.00 1.87 2.95
N LYS A 260 -22.12 1.69 3.67
CA LYS A 260 -22.78 2.79 4.39
C LYS A 260 -21.91 3.30 5.55
N GLU A 261 -21.24 2.38 6.24
CA GLU A 261 -20.32 2.74 7.32
C GLU A 261 -19.09 3.48 6.80
N ILE A 262 -18.63 3.21 5.56
CA ILE A 262 -17.59 3.99 4.91
C ILE A 262 -18.07 5.42 4.57
N LYS A 263 -19.26 5.56 3.97
CA LYS A 263 -19.82 6.88 3.66
C LYS A 263 -20.04 7.73 4.92
N ASN A 264 -20.42 7.09 6.03
CA ASN A 264 -20.68 7.76 7.31
C ASN A 264 -19.44 7.89 8.20
N ARG A 265 -18.33 7.26 7.81
CA ARG A 265 -17.06 7.59 8.42
C ARG A 265 -16.77 9.03 8.03
N GLN A 266 -17.10 9.98 8.93
CA GLN A 266 -16.19 11.11 9.07
C GLN A 266 -14.79 10.50 9.08
N PRO A 267 -13.82 11.08 8.34
CA PRO A 267 -12.51 10.47 8.17
C PRO A 267 -12.11 9.90 9.53
N VAL A 268 -12.01 8.57 9.60
CA VAL A 268 -11.62 7.92 10.85
C VAL A 268 -10.25 8.48 11.11
N LEU A 269 -10.31 9.41 12.02
CA LEU A 269 -9.19 10.02 12.66
C LEU A 269 -8.18 8.96 13.04
#